data_d4a7a782dd9dbfc46f87103432fba75a
#
_entry.id   d4a7a782dd9dbfc46f87103432fba75a
#
_cell.length_a   1.000
_cell.length_b   1.000
_cell.length_c   1.000
_cell.angle_alpha   90.00
_cell.angle_beta   90.00
_cell.angle_gamma   90.00
#
_symmetry.space_group_name_H-M   'P 1'
#
loop_
_entity.id
_entity.type
_entity.pdbx_description
1 polymer ?
#
loop_
_entity_poly.entity_id
_entity_poly.type
_entity_poly.pdbx_seq_one_letter_code
_entity_poly.pdbx_strand_id
1 'polypeptide(L)'
;MTAVLNNKENVSTTKGVKGGYFFSAPLGAAGAPTRTTFTFWGDFIPDGWENQGYIPEDGFTENADMESGDPIRDINLDTVDQADNSTTENVAVAFMEMAKNALSTQYGHSNVTDEDGTLEVRHDWGSADEHRQYVFLLLLKNGRKWTKYIPDGKVTALAELTANKTTVAQREATITYNSDADGVGCYDWIESNETDKPKLATLSLTGATLAPAFNADVRAYTATASGDISVTATTPGVGTVEVWYKGVKYGTGDTIVIDSGESKLNVAAVAASGSAGTYTITVTKE
;
A
#
# COMPACT_ATOMS: atom_id res chain seq x y z
N MET A 1 -2.42 -24.44 27.94
CA MET A 1 -2.41 -23.85 26.58
C MET A 1 -3.85 -23.85 26.10
N THR A 2 -4.40 -22.67 25.87
CA THR A 2 -5.72 -22.53 25.25
C THR A 2 -5.53 -22.91 23.77
N ALA A 3 -6.31 -23.87 23.27
CA ALA A 3 -6.26 -24.25 21.86
C ALA A 3 -6.61 -23.03 21.01
N VAL A 4 -5.72 -22.65 20.09
CA VAL A 4 -6.00 -21.61 19.10
C VAL A 4 -6.98 -22.21 18.09
N LEU A 5 -8.25 -21.84 18.20
CA LEU A 5 -9.28 -22.29 17.26
C LEU A 5 -9.20 -21.46 15.98
N ASN A 6 -9.50 -22.11 14.85
CA ASN A 6 -9.62 -21.42 13.57
C ASN A 6 -10.72 -20.34 13.67
N ASN A 7 -10.37 -19.10 13.33
CA ASN A 7 -11.30 -17.98 13.30
C ASN A 7 -11.70 -17.67 11.86
N LYS A 8 -12.98 -17.83 11.52
CA LYS A 8 -13.50 -17.51 10.17
C LYS A 8 -13.42 -16.02 9.82
N GLU A 9 -13.25 -15.12 10.79
CA GLU A 9 -13.02 -13.70 10.54
C GLU A 9 -11.62 -13.45 9.97
N ASN A 10 -10.70 -14.40 10.15
CA ASN A 10 -9.37 -14.34 9.55
C ASN A 10 -9.36 -14.86 8.10
N VAL A 11 -10.44 -15.49 7.66
CA VAL A 11 -10.56 -15.95 6.28
C VAL A 11 -10.91 -14.76 5.40
N SER A 12 -9.94 -14.26 4.67
CA SER A 12 -10.15 -13.30 3.60
C SER A 12 -10.61 -14.06 2.36
N THR A 13 -11.93 -14.12 2.13
CA THR A 13 -12.41 -14.61 0.84
C THR A 13 -12.21 -13.50 -0.18
N THR A 14 -11.44 -13.77 -1.21
CA THR A 14 -11.19 -12.88 -2.36
C THR A 14 -12.46 -12.49 -3.12
N LYS A 15 -13.59 -13.17 -2.91
CA LYS A 15 -14.91 -12.74 -3.38
C LYS A 15 -15.39 -11.41 -2.79
N GLY A 16 -14.48 -10.62 -2.25
CA GLY A 16 -14.90 -9.49 -1.47
C GLY A 16 -13.96 -8.32 -1.37
N VAL A 17 -12.99 -8.18 -2.25
CA VAL A 17 -12.31 -6.89 -2.40
C VAL A 17 -13.36 -5.89 -2.89
N LYS A 18 -13.74 -4.95 -2.03
CA LYS A 18 -14.73 -3.91 -2.33
C LYS A 18 -14.13 -2.71 -3.06
N GLY A 19 -13.04 -2.88 -3.69
CA GLY A 19 -12.28 -1.84 -4.33
C GLY A 19 -10.80 -2.03 -4.09
N GLY A 20 -10.04 -1.47 -4.95
CA GLY A 20 -8.60 -1.44 -4.87
C GLY A 20 -8.09 -0.29 -5.68
N TYR A 21 -6.92 0.18 -5.32
CA TYR A 21 -6.19 1.18 -6.07
C TYR A 21 -4.80 0.64 -6.33
N PHE A 22 -4.28 0.97 -7.50
CA PHE A 22 -2.92 0.65 -7.88
C PHE A 22 -2.15 1.94 -8.16
N PHE A 23 -1.03 2.10 -7.48
CA PHE A 23 -0.15 3.27 -7.62
C PHE A 23 1.25 2.85 -7.99
N SER A 24 1.94 3.72 -8.72
CA SER A 24 3.38 3.60 -8.93
C SER A 24 4.08 4.93 -8.67
N ALA A 25 5.37 4.86 -8.39
CA ALA A 25 6.22 6.02 -8.26
C ALA A 25 7.64 5.69 -8.74
N PRO A 26 8.46 6.70 -9.10
CA PRO A 26 9.87 6.49 -9.40
C PRO A 26 10.58 5.78 -8.24
N LEU A 27 11.61 5.01 -8.54
CA LEU A 27 12.42 4.35 -7.51
C LEU A 27 12.99 5.39 -6.55
N GLY A 28 12.83 5.16 -5.24
CA GLY A 28 13.28 6.08 -4.19
C GLY A 28 12.37 7.27 -3.94
N ALA A 29 11.18 7.34 -4.56
CA ALA A 29 10.19 8.37 -4.22
C ALA A 29 9.81 8.28 -2.74
N ALA A 30 9.63 9.45 -2.11
CA ALA A 30 9.27 9.55 -0.70
C ALA A 30 7.79 9.18 -0.47
N GLY A 31 7.43 8.94 0.79
CA GLY A 31 6.04 8.76 1.20
C GLY A 31 5.47 7.38 0.95
N ALA A 32 6.27 6.38 0.63
CA ALA A 32 5.83 4.98 0.53
C ALA A 32 5.11 4.53 1.82
N PRO A 33 4.13 3.60 1.72
CA PRO A 33 3.49 3.06 2.91
C PRO A 33 4.49 2.33 3.80
N THR A 34 4.20 2.30 5.07
CA THR A 34 4.97 1.58 6.09
C THR A 34 4.03 0.73 6.93
N ARG A 35 4.58 -0.14 7.76
CA ARG A 35 3.79 -0.95 8.71
C ARG A 35 2.87 -0.12 9.61
N THR A 36 3.19 1.14 9.88
CA THR A 36 2.39 2.03 10.72
C THR A 36 1.42 2.90 9.92
N THR A 37 1.71 3.17 8.65
CA THR A 37 0.94 4.10 7.82
C THR A 37 0.05 3.42 6.77
N PHE A 38 0.20 2.12 6.53
CA PHE A 38 -0.50 1.43 5.44
C PHE A 38 -2.03 1.51 5.55
N THR A 39 -2.59 1.59 6.76
CA THR A 39 -4.06 1.63 6.95
C THR A 39 -4.69 2.95 6.53
N PHE A 40 -3.93 4.02 6.45
CA PHE A 40 -4.41 5.35 6.07
C PHE A 40 -3.62 5.98 4.91
N TRP A 41 -2.66 5.27 4.34
CA TRP A 41 -1.84 5.79 3.24
C TRP A 41 -2.69 6.33 2.08
N GLY A 42 -3.80 5.67 1.74
CA GLY A 42 -4.75 6.12 0.72
C GLY A 42 -5.55 7.38 1.07
N ASP A 43 -5.54 7.86 2.32
CA ASP A 43 -6.19 9.11 2.72
C ASP A 43 -5.43 10.34 2.21
N PHE A 44 -4.15 10.19 1.97
CA PHE A 44 -3.29 11.17 1.33
C PHE A 44 -2.26 10.44 0.47
N ILE A 45 -2.31 10.66 -0.83
CA ILE A 45 -1.33 10.11 -1.78
C ILE A 45 -0.17 11.11 -1.87
N PRO A 46 1.07 10.72 -1.52
CA PRO A 46 2.22 11.62 -1.58
C PRO A 46 2.52 12.08 -3.01
N ASP A 47 3.15 13.26 -3.13
CA ASP A 47 3.59 13.77 -4.42
C ASP A 47 4.54 12.78 -5.10
N GLY A 48 4.39 12.64 -6.42
CA GLY A 48 5.16 11.70 -7.24
C GLY A 48 4.59 10.29 -7.32
N TRP A 49 3.52 9.97 -6.58
CA TRP A 49 2.77 8.73 -6.73
C TRP A 49 1.62 8.89 -7.71
N GLU A 50 1.55 8.00 -8.68
CA GLU A 50 0.62 8.05 -9.80
C GLU A 50 -0.40 6.91 -9.70
N ASN A 51 -1.68 7.26 -9.77
CA ASN A 51 -2.74 6.25 -9.87
C ASN A 51 -2.69 5.62 -11.27
N GLN A 52 -2.69 4.29 -11.31
CA GLN A 52 -2.60 3.50 -12.54
C GLN A 52 -3.97 3.19 -13.18
N GLY A 53 -5.05 3.75 -12.62
CA GLY A 53 -6.41 3.58 -13.13
C GLY A 53 -7.09 2.30 -12.66
N TYR A 54 -8.12 1.88 -13.40
CA TYR A 54 -8.94 0.73 -13.07
C TYR A 54 -8.23 -0.59 -13.36
N ILE A 55 -8.42 -1.54 -12.44
CA ILE A 55 -8.03 -2.94 -12.55
C ILE A 55 -9.31 -3.75 -12.81
N PRO A 56 -9.27 -4.82 -13.63
CA PRO A 56 -10.41 -5.71 -13.84
C PRO A 56 -10.90 -6.36 -12.55
N GLU A 57 -12.13 -6.89 -12.57
CA GLU A 57 -12.72 -7.58 -11.41
C GLU A 57 -11.93 -8.82 -10.94
N ASP A 58 -11.16 -9.42 -11.84
CA ASP A 58 -10.27 -10.55 -11.53
C ASP A 58 -9.07 -10.12 -10.67
N GLY A 59 -8.80 -8.80 -10.56
CA GLY A 59 -7.75 -8.25 -9.74
C GLY A 59 -6.36 -8.44 -10.32
N PHE A 60 -5.46 -8.97 -9.51
CA PHE A 60 -4.09 -9.32 -9.89
C PHE A 60 -3.76 -10.75 -9.47
N THR A 61 -2.78 -11.35 -10.11
CA THR A 61 -2.25 -12.67 -9.78
C THR A 61 -0.80 -12.53 -9.33
N GLU A 62 -0.46 -13.09 -8.18
CA GLU A 62 0.91 -13.17 -7.68
C GLU A 62 1.45 -14.57 -7.89
N ASN A 63 2.71 -14.67 -8.29
CA ASN A 63 3.42 -15.91 -8.44
C ASN A 63 4.78 -15.83 -7.75
N ALA A 64 5.13 -16.88 -7.02
CA ALA A 64 6.44 -17.11 -6.43
C ALA A 64 7.00 -18.41 -6.99
N ASP A 65 8.00 -18.30 -7.84
CA ASP A 65 8.65 -19.43 -8.47
C ASP A 65 9.93 -19.78 -7.69
N MET A 66 9.92 -20.95 -7.07
CA MET A 66 11.01 -21.42 -6.23
C MET A 66 11.72 -22.56 -6.92
N GLU A 67 12.96 -22.32 -7.33
CA GLU A 67 13.82 -23.36 -7.90
C GLU A 67 14.73 -23.92 -6.81
N SER A 68 14.71 -25.24 -6.67
CA SER A 68 15.65 -25.94 -5.79
C SER A 68 17.06 -25.85 -6.35
N GLY A 69 18.02 -25.54 -5.50
CA GLY A 69 19.42 -25.58 -5.88
C GLY A 69 19.87 -27.00 -6.24
N ASP A 70 20.97 -27.11 -7.00
CA ASP A 70 21.53 -28.39 -7.40
C ASP A 70 22.10 -29.16 -6.21
N PRO A 71 21.96 -30.49 -6.19
CA PRO A 71 22.55 -31.33 -5.15
C PRO A 71 24.08 -31.33 -5.24
N ILE A 72 24.73 -31.04 -4.12
CA ILE A 72 26.19 -31.18 -3.97
C ILE A 72 26.47 -32.62 -3.63
N ARG A 73 27.29 -33.30 -4.45
CA ARG A 73 27.55 -34.72 -4.32
C ARG A 73 29.01 -34.97 -4.01
N ASP A 74 29.27 -36.05 -3.26
CA ASP A 74 30.61 -36.57 -3.04
C ASP A 74 31.13 -37.39 -4.25
N ILE A 75 32.35 -37.93 -4.14
CA ILE A 75 32.97 -38.75 -5.19
C ILE A 75 32.21 -40.05 -5.46
N ASN A 76 31.39 -40.52 -4.52
CA ASN A 76 30.56 -41.72 -4.64
C ASN A 76 29.16 -41.39 -5.21
N LEU A 77 28.91 -40.14 -5.59
CA LEU A 77 27.64 -39.61 -6.05
C LEU A 77 26.54 -39.55 -4.98
N ASP A 78 26.92 -39.69 -3.70
CA ASP A 78 25.98 -39.45 -2.60
C ASP A 78 25.76 -37.96 -2.42
N THR A 79 24.49 -37.54 -2.25
CA THR A 79 24.15 -36.16 -1.98
C THR A 79 24.55 -35.81 -0.54
N VAL A 80 25.52 -34.92 -0.37
CA VAL A 80 26.03 -34.47 0.93
C VAL A 80 25.47 -33.15 1.35
N ASP A 81 24.96 -32.33 0.38
CA ASP A 81 24.34 -31.05 0.62
C ASP A 81 23.51 -30.63 -0.61
N GLN A 82 22.83 -29.52 -0.53
CA GLN A 82 22.10 -28.92 -1.64
C GLN A 82 22.40 -27.42 -1.68
N ALA A 83 22.63 -26.89 -2.88
CA ALA A 83 22.80 -25.46 -3.05
C ALA A 83 21.50 -24.70 -2.64
N ASP A 84 21.65 -23.43 -2.26
CA ASP A 84 20.54 -22.60 -1.86
C ASP A 84 19.46 -22.50 -2.97
N ASN A 85 18.22 -22.47 -2.57
CA ASN A 85 17.10 -22.26 -3.48
C ASN A 85 17.13 -20.82 -4.01
N SER A 86 16.75 -20.64 -5.28
CA SER A 86 16.43 -19.33 -5.83
C SER A 86 14.92 -19.11 -5.83
N THR A 87 14.48 -17.86 -5.61
CA THR A 87 13.07 -17.49 -5.66
C THR A 87 12.92 -16.27 -6.54
N THR A 88 11.98 -16.34 -7.48
CA THR A 88 11.56 -15.20 -8.28
C THR A 88 10.10 -14.93 -8.01
N GLU A 89 9.80 -13.72 -7.56
CA GLU A 89 8.43 -13.29 -7.29
C GLU A 89 7.99 -12.24 -8.31
N ASN A 90 6.73 -12.30 -8.70
CA ASN A 90 6.14 -11.34 -9.60
C ASN A 90 4.63 -11.18 -9.36
N VAL A 91 4.09 -10.07 -9.84
CA VAL A 91 2.65 -9.84 -9.93
C VAL A 91 2.24 -9.53 -11.35
N ALA A 92 1.19 -10.18 -11.84
CA ALA A 92 0.55 -9.89 -13.11
C ALA A 92 -0.72 -9.09 -12.85
N VAL A 93 -0.83 -7.91 -13.47
CA VAL A 93 -1.97 -7.00 -13.33
C VAL A 93 -2.37 -6.44 -14.69
N ALA A 94 -3.68 -6.44 -14.98
CA ALA A 94 -4.19 -5.88 -16.22
C ALA A 94 -4.61 -4.41 -16.02
N PHE A 95 -4.30 -3.58 -17.00
CA PHE A 95 -4.66 -2.16 -17.06
C PHE A 95 -5.84 -1.99 -18.01
N MET A 96 -6.91 -1.37 -17.53
CA MET A 96 -8.13 -1.12 -18.28
C MET A 96 -8.19 0.29 -18.89
N GLU A 97 -7.31 1.18 -18.45
CA GLU A 97 -7.31 2.57 -18.91
C GLU A 97 -6.20 2.83 -19.92
N MET A 98 -6.56 3.58 -20.97
CA MET A 98 -5.61 4.16 -21.94
C MET A 98 -5.18 5.56 -21.48
N ALA A 99 -4.83 5.68 -20.20
CA ALA A 99 -4.35 6.92 -19.60
C ALA A 99 -2.82 6.95 -19.59
N LYS A 100 -2.24 8.15 -19.51
CA LYS A 100 -0.79 8.37 -19.51
C LYS A 100 -0.08 7.47 -18.49
N ASN A 101 -0.53 7.48 -17.23
CA ASN A 101 0.12 6.73 -16.16
C ASN A 101 0.13 5.22 -16.41
N ALA A 102 -1.03 4.64 -16.81
CA ALA A 102 -1.16 3.22 -17.13
C ALA A 102 -0.28 2.81 -18.33
N LEU A 103 -0.23 3.63 -19.37
CA LEU A 103 0.61 3.39 -20.54
C LEU A 103 2.10 3.59 -20.23
N SER A 104 2.44 4.60 -19.40
CA SER A 104 3.82 4.83 -18.97
C SER A 104 4.39 3.66 -18.20
N THR A 105 3.59 3.02 -17.34
CA THR A 105 4.01 1.80 -16.64
C THR A 105 4.25 0.63 -17.59
N GLN A 106 3.44 0.49 -18.66
CA GLN A 106 3.59 -0.60 -19.62
C GLN A 106 4.74 -0.39 -20.60
N TYR A 107 4.96 0.84 -21.07
CA TYR A 107 5.90 1.16 -22.17
C TYR A 107 7.14 1.94 -21.71
N GLY A 108 7.21 2.35 -20.44
CA GLY A 108 8.24 3.25 -19.90
C GLY A 108 7.83 4.72 -19.99
N HIS A 109 8.14 5.49 -18.94
CA HIS A 109 7.70 6.90 -18.83
C HIS A 109 8.30 7.81 -19.90
N SER A 110 9.51 7.52 -20.37
CA SER A 110 10.16 8.26 -21.47
C SER A 110 9.51 8.03 -22.84
N ASN A 111 8.68 7.01 -22.95
CA ASN A 111 8.03 6.62 -24.20
C ASN A 111 6.59 7.12 -24.34
N VAL A 112 6.06 7.79 -23.31
CA VAL A 112 4.68 8.24 -23.28
C VAL A 112 4.63 9.74 -23.05
N THR A 113 4.17 10.49 -24.05
CA THR A 113 3.97 11.95 -23.97
C THR A 113 2.49 12.28 -24.14
N ASP A 114 2.03 13.29 -23.42
CA ASP A 114 0.67 13.82 -23.50
C ASP A 114 0.78 15.32 -23.75
N GLU A 115 0.69 15.71 -25.01
CA GLU A 115 0.87 17.07 -25.47
C GLU A 115 -0.18 17.42 -26.52
N ASP A 116 -0.64 18.64 -26.52
CA ASP A 116 -1.60 19.19 -27.52
C ASP A 116 -2.87 18.33 -27.69
N GLY A 117 -3.33 17.67 -26.61
CA GLY A 117 -4.52 16.82 -26.63
C GLY A 117 -4.29 15.46 -27.31
N THR A 118 -3.04 15.08 -27.52
CA THR A 118 -2.65 13.79 -28.10
C THR A 118 -1.75 13.03 -27.16
N LEU A 119 -2.15 11.79 -26.86
CA LEU A 119 -1.35 10.84 -26.12
C LEU A 119 -0.54 9.99 -27.12
N GLU A 120 0.77 10.21 -27.16
CA GLU A 120 1.69 9.46 -28.00
C GLU A 120 2.39 8.38 -27.20
N VAL A 121 2.42 7.16 -27.71
CA VAL A 121 3.15 6.02 -27.14
C VAL A 121 4.19 5.55 -28.14
N ARG A 122 5.45 5.64 -27.79
CA ARG A 122 6.56 5.14 -28.59
C ARG A 122 6.93 3.73 -28.11
N HIS A 123 7.17 2.82 -29.04
CA HIS A 123 7.59 1.45 -28.73
C HIS A 123 9.12 1.35 -28.82
N ASP A 124 9.81 2.05 -27.89
CA ASP A 124 11.26 1.95 -27.73
C ASP A 124 11.58 1.09 -26.50
N TRP A 125 11.76 -0.19 -26.74
CA TRP A 125 11.98 -1.17 -25.67
C TRP A 125 13.32 -1.01 -24.95
N GLY A 126 14.29 -0.31 -25.53
CA GLY A 126 15.57 0.00 -24.87
C GLY A 126 15.41 1.01 -23.74
N SER A 127 14.43 1.92 -23.83
CA SER A 127 14.13 2.91 -22.80
C SER A 127 12.97 2.51 -21.87
N ALA A 128 12.33 1.36 -22.14
CA ALA A 128 11.28 0.81 -21.30
C ALA A 128 11.82 0.09 -20.03
N ASP A 129 13.13 -0.05 -19.91
CA ASP A 129 13.80 -0.71 -18.78
C ASP A 129 13.83 0.18 -17.54
N GLU A 130 12.69 0.30 -16.85
CA GLU A 130 12.50 1.23 -15.74
C GLU A 130 12.15 0.47 -14.46
N HIS A 131 12.85 0.80 -13.38
CA HIS A 131 12.58 0.33 -12.04
C HIS A 131 11.71 1.35 -11.31
N ARG A 132 10.63 0.87 -10.69
CA ARG A 132 9.68 1.71 -9.96
C ARG A 132 9.19 1.06 -8.68
N GLN A 133 8.64 1.87 -7.81
CA GLN A 133 7.89 1.43 -6.65
C GLN A 133 6.42 1.22 -7.03
N TYR A 134 5.78 0.20 -6.45
CA TYR A 134 4.36 -0.10 -6.69
C TYR A 134 3.62 -0.33 -5.38
N VAL A 135 2.38 0.13 -5.32
CA VAL A 135 1.49 -0.06 -4.17
C VAL A 135 0.10 -0.50 -4.64
N PHE A 136 -0.36 -1.63 -4.12
CA PHE A 136 -1.75 -2.04 -4.23
C PHE A 136 -2.45 -1.80 -2.89
N LEU A 137 -3.49 -0.99 -2.89
CA LEU A 137 -4.38 -0.78 -1.75
C LEU A 137 -5.66 -1.57 -1.96
N LEU A 138 -5.94 -2.52 -1.10
CA LEU A 138 -7.08 -3.40 -1.21
C LEU A 138 -7.99 -3.27 0.00
N LEU A 139 -9.29 -3.17 -0.23
CA LEU A 139 -10.30 -3.21 0.81
C LEU A 139 -10.98 -4.58 0.79
N LEU A 140 -10.74 -5.38 1.80
CA LEU A 140 -11.31 -6.70 1.95
C LEU A 140 -12.81 -6.62 2.29
N LYS A 141 -13.56 -7.69 2.05
CA LYS A 141 -15.01 -7.75 2.25
C LYS A 141 -15.46 -7.40 3.68
N ASN A 142 -14.65 -7.75 4.66
CA ASN A 142 -14.86 -7.46 6.07
C ASN A 142 -14.47 -6.02 6.47
N GLY A 143 -14.09 -5.17 5.52
CA GLY A 143 -13.65 -3.80 5.74
C GLY A 143 -12.19 -3.64 6.13
N ARG A 144 -11.44 -4.75 6.28
CA ARG A 144 -10.01 -4.70 6.58
C ARG A 144 -9.23 -4.22 5.36
N LYS A 145 -8.18 -3.46 5.59
CA LYS A 145 -7.26 -3.00 4.55
C LYS A 145 -6.11 -3.99 4.38
N TRP A 146 -5.72 -4.20 3.15
CA TRP A 146 -4.51 -4.92 2.77
C TRP A 146 -3.72 -4.04 1.82
N THR A 147 -2.50 -3.72 2.18
CA THR A 147 -1.57 -2.95 1.37
C THR A 147 -0.41 -3.85 1.00
N LYS A 148 -0.22 -4.02 -0.31
CA LYS A 148 0.96 -4.68 -0.89
C LYS A 148 1.88 -3.59 -1.42
N TYR A 149 3.13 -3.59 -0.98
CA TYR A 149 4.16 -2.64 -1.39
C TYR A 149 5.37 -3.36 -1.98
N ILE A 150 5.69 -3.03 -3.22
CA ILE A 150 6.85 -3.51 -3.95
C ILE A 150 7.84 -2.35 -4.03
N PRO A 151 8.93 -2.37 -3.24
CA PRO A 151 9.88 -1.25 -3.16
C PRO A 151 10.69 -1.05 -4.44
N ASP A 152 10.94 -2.13 -5.16
CA ASP A 152 11.63 -2.13 -6.45
C ASP A 152 11.00 -3.19 -7.35
N GLY A 153 10.24 -2.75 -8.33
CA GLY A 153 9.62 -3.62 -9.32
C GLY A 153 9.96 -3.16 -10.74
N LYS A 154 10.01 -4.13 -11.63
CA LYS A 154 10.28 -3.92 -13.06
C LYS A 154 9.27 -4.67 -13.89
N VAL A 155 8.70 -4.03 -14.90
CA VAL A 155 7.86 -4.71 -15.89
C VAL A 155 8.75 -5.60 -16.76
N THR A 156 8.51 -6.92 -16.70
CA THR A 156 9.33 -7.92 -17.41
C THR A 156 8.58 -8.60 -18.55
N ALA A 157 7.25 -8.54 -18.55
CA ALA A 157 6.44 -9.07 -19.64
C ALA A 157 5.16 -8.26 -19.84
N LEU A 158 4.68 -8.23 -21.06
CA LEU A 158 3.39 -7.68 -21.46
C LEU A 158 2.63 -8.75 -22.24
N ALA A 159 1.38 -9.01 -21.84
CA ALA A 159 0.49 -9.90 -22.56
C ALA A 159 -0.02 -9.27 -23.88
N GLU A 160 -0.81 -10.02 -24.64
CA GLU A 160 -1.45 -9.52 -25.84
C GLU A 160 -2.44 -8.40 -25.54
N LEU A 161 -2.45 -7.36 -26.37
CA LEU A 161 -3.47 -6.32 -26.36
C LEU A 161 -4.61 -6.72 -27.28
N THR A 162 -5.78 -6.97 -26.72
CA THR A 162 -6.99 -7.24 -27.51
C THR A 162 -7.88 -6.02 -27.54
N ALA A 163 -8.17 -5.49 -28.72
CA ALA A 163 -9.13 -4.41 -28.92
C ALA A 163 -10.27 -4.90 -29.82
N ASN A 164 -11.48 -4.97 -29.26
CA ASN A 164 -12.67 -5.39 -30.00
C ASN A 164 -13.92 -4.62 -29.54
N LYS A 165 -15.09 -4.91 -30.14
CA LYS A 165 -16.34 -4.19 -29.85
C LYS A 165 -17.04 -4.64 -28.56
N THR A 166 -16.66 -5.76 -27.98
CA THR A 166 -17.41 -6.42 -26.91
C THR A 166 -16.68 -6.43 -25.57
N THR A 167 -15.37 -6.19 -25.57
CA THR A 167 -14.54 -6.18 -24.36
C THR A 167 -13.75 -4.88 -24.26
N VAL A 168 -13.51 -4.44 -23.04
CA VAL A 168 -12.61 -3.31 -22.77
C VAL A 168 -11.21 -3.67 -23.28
N ALA A 169 -10.57 -2.76 -24.00
CA ALA A 169 -9.16 -2.93 -24.34
C ALA A 169 -8.36 -2.93 -23.03
N GLN A 170 -7.72 -4.05 -22.75
CA GLN A 170 -6.90 -4.23 -21.54
C GLN A 170 -5.63 -4.98 -21.91
N ARG A 171 -4.58 -4.73 -21.14
CA ARG A 171 -3.32 -5.42 -21.29
C ARG A 171 -2.74 -5.74 -19.92
N GLU A 172 -2.37 -6.97 -19.73
CA GLU A 172 -1.69 -7.42 -18.52
C GLU A 172 -0.19 -7.15 -18.63
N ALA A 173 0.39 -6.63 -17.55
CA ALA A 173 1.82 -6.51 -17.36
C ALA A 173 2.26 -7.36 -16.17
N THR A 174 3.39 -8.05 -16.33
CA THR A 174 4.06 -8.77 -15.25
C THR A 174 5.14 -7.88 -14.66
N ILE A 175 5.04 -7.61 -13.38
CA ILE A 175 6.01 -6.84 -12.61
C ILE A 175 6.79 -7.82 -11.74
N THR A 176 8.08 -7.97 -12.02
CA THR A 176 8.99 -8.79 -11.23
C THR A 176 9.55 -7.97 -10.09
N TYR A 177 9.65 -8.57 -8.90
CA TYR A 177 10.16 -7.94 -7.69
C TYR A 177 11.69 -8.05 -7.67
N ASN A 178 12.34 -6.94 -7.33
CA ASN A 178 13.74 -6.90 -6.95
C ASN A 178 13.83 -6.64 -5.46
N SER A 179 14.90 -7.10 -4.85
CA SER A 179 15.12 -6.87 -3.42
C SER A 179 15.51 -5.41 -3.14
N ASP A 180 14.94 -4.86 -2.09
CA ASP A 180 15.38 -3.58 -1.52
C ASP A 180 16.70 -3.72 -0.74
N ALA A 181 17.10 -2.66 -0.04
CA ALA A 181 18.35 -2.65 0.76
C ALA A 181 18.34 -3.65 1.93
N ASP A 182 17.17 -4.08 2.37
CA ASP A 182 16.97 -5.07 3.43
C ASP A 182 16.83 -6.51 2.88
N GLY A 183 16.93 -6.68 1.55
CA GLY A 183 16.79 -7.96 0.87
C GLY A 183 15.34 -8.41 0.68
N VAL A 184 14.36 -7.50 0.79
CA VAL A 184 12.93 -7.79 0.71
C VAL A 184 12.36 -7.35 -0.63
N GLY A 185 11.73 -8.27 -1.37
CA GLY A 185 11.09 -7.99 -2.66
C GLY A 185 9.70 -7.37 -2.54
N CYS A 186 8.94 -7.72 -1.50
CA CYS A 186 7.59 -7.24 -1.31
C CYS A 186 7.19 -7.22 0.17
N TYR A 187 6.39 -6.23 0.55
CA TYR A 187 5.77 -6.13 1.87
C TYR A 187 4.26 -6.27 1.75
N ASP A 188 3.69 -7.21 2.49
CA ASP A 188 2.24 -7.35 2.65
C ASP A 188 1.83 -6.95 4.07
N TRP A 189 1.06 -5.87 4.19
CA TRP A 189 0.50 -5.43 5.47
C TRP A 189 -1.02 -5.60 5.43
N ILE A 190 -1.50 -6.53 6.23
CA ILE A 190 -2.92 -6.82 6.36
C ILE A 190 -3.40 -6.34 7.73
N GLU A 191 -4.44 -5.54 7.73
CA GLU A 191 -5.01 -4.99 8.95
C GLU A 191 -5.51 -6.11 9.87
N SER A 192 -5.10 -6.09 11.14
CA SER A 192 -5.56 -7.04 12.16
C SER A 192 -7.05 -6.85 12.45
N ASN A 193 -7.69 -7.84 13.08
CA ASN A 193 -9.02 -7.67 13.64
C ASN A 193 -9.03 -6.56 14.70
N GLU A 194 -10.16 -5.86 14.86
CA GLU A 194 -10.27 -4.67 15.72
C GLU A 194 -9.87 -4.96 17.19
N THR A 195 -10.15 -6.17 17.67
CA THR A 195 -9.79 -6.61 19.04
C THR A 195 -8.28 -6.71 19.27
N ASP A 196 -7.51 -6.91 18.20
CA ASP A 196 -6.07 -7.15 18.27
C ASP A 196 -5.24 -5.89 17.97
N LYS A 197 -5.91 -4.80 17.56
CA LYS A 197 -5.24 -3.53 17.25
C LYS A 197 -4.81 -2.81 18.55
N PRO A 198 -3.61 -2.22 18.58
CA PRO A 198 -3.22 -1.32 19.65
C PRO A 198 -4.22 -0.18 19.83
N LYS A 199 -4.47 0.21 21.07
CA LYS A 199 -5.43 1.26 21.40
C LYS A 199 -4.72 2.45 22.05
N LEU A 200 -5.25 3.65 21.81
CA LEU A 200 -4.89 4.83 22.59
C LEU A 200 -5.53 4.75 23.99
N ALA A 201 -4.83 5.24 25.00
CA ALA A 201 -5.40 5.46 26.33
C ALA A 201 -6.15 6.78 26.41
N THR A 202 -5.61 7.81 25.75
CA THR A 202 -6.23 9.14 25.65
C THR A 202 -6.06 9.71 24.25
N LEU A 203 -6.99 10.56 23.84
CA LEU A 203 -6.92 11.37 22.61
C LEU A 203 -7.73 12.66 22.83
N SER A 204 -7.07 13.79 22.61
CA SER A 204 -7.71 15.10 22.66
C SER A 204 -7.08 16.03 21.63
N LEU A 205 -7.83 17.04 21.22
CA LEU A 205 -7.38 18.11 20.33
C LEU A 205 -7.38 19.44 21.09
N THR A 206 -6.34 20.23 20.89
CA THR A 206 -6.37 21.66 21.25
C THR A 206 -6.70 22.44 19.98
N GLY A 207 -7.59 23.41 20.05
CA GLY A 207 -8.07 24.18 18.89
C GLY A 207 -9.26 23.55 18.17
N ALA A 208 -9.70 22.35 18.58
CA ALA A 208 -10.91 21.71 18.04
C ALA A 208 -11.54 20.79 19.10
N THR A 209 -12.83 20.49 18.93
CA THR A 209 -13.55 19.54 19.80
C THR A 209 -13.80 18.25 19.05
N LEU A 210 -13.38 17.14 19.64
CA LEU A 210 -13.56 15.79 19.08
C LEU A 210 -15.02 15.32 19.25
N ALA A 211 -15.60 14.78 18.19
CA ALA A 211 -16.95 14.21 18.21
C ALA A 211 -16.97 12.82 17.55
N PRO A 212 -17.53 11.79 18.20
CA PRO A 212 -17.96 11.79 19.59
C PRO A 212 -16.79 11.99 20.57
N ALA A 213 -17.08 12.09 21.87
CA ALA A 213 -16.04 12.09 22.90
C ALA A 213 -15.16 10.82 22.78
N PHE A 214 -13.87 10.94 23.11
CA PHE A 214 -12.93 9.85 22.93
C PHE A 214 -13.37 8.55 23.62
N ASN A 215 -13.34 7.48 22.84
CA ASN A 215 -13.50 6.10 23.27
C ASN A 215 -12.47 5.24 22.54
N ALA A 216 -11.69 4.45 23.25
CA ALA A 216 -10.59 3.65 22.70
C ALA A 216 -11.04 2.62 21.63
N ASP A 217 -12.31 2.24 21.62
CA ASP A 217 -12.90 1.29 20.66
C ASP A 217 -13.48 1.96 19.40
N VAL A 218 -13.57 3.29 19.40
CA VAL A 218 -14.03 4.07 18.24
C VAL A 218 -12.82 4.55 17.46
N ARG A 219 -12.77 4.26 16.15
CA ARG A 219 -11.63 4.57 15.29
C ARG A 219 -11.85 5.77 14.36
N ALA A 220 -13.07 6.24 14.25
CA ALA A 220 -13.41 7.37 13.40
C ALA A 220 -14.07 8.48 14.20
N TYR A 221 -13.57 9.69 14.02
CA TYR A 221 -14.02 10.89 14.70
C TYR A 221 -14.21 12.03 13.70
N THR A 222 -14.98 13.04 14.12
CA THR A 222 -15.03 14.33 13.46
C THR A 222 -14.58 15.43 14.41
N ALA A 223 -14.09 16.54 13.86
CA ALA A 223 -13.75 17.72 14.63
C ALA A 223 -13.97 18.97 13.80
N THR A 224 -14.42 20.07 14.43
CA THR A 224 -14.49 21.39 13.81
C THR A 224 -13.44 22.27 14.42
N ALA A 225 -12.64 22.91 13.58
CA ALA A 225 -11.56 23.79 13.97
C ALA A 225 -11.77 25.20 13.38
N SER A 226 -11.47 26.23 14.14
CA SER A 226 -11.43 27.64 13.68
C SER A 226 -10.01 28.15 13.42
N GLY A 227 -9.01 27.30 13.60
CA GLY A 227 -7.60 27.64 13.46
C GLY A 227 -6.75 26.38 13.42
N ASP A 228 -5.48 26.54 13.74
CA ASP A 228 -4.53 25.44 13.82
C ASP A 228 -4.83 24.59 15.05
N ILE A 229 -4.51 23.30 14.97
CA ILE A 229 -4.77 22.36 16.06
C ILE A 229 -3.48 21.70 16.54
N SER A 230 -3.54 21.10 17.74
CA SER A 230 -2.53 20.14 18.16
C SER A 230 -3.19 18.90 18.74
N VAL A 231 -2.49 17.76 18.65
CA VAL A 231 -2.96 16.45 19.13
C VAL A 231 -2.23 16.09 20.41
N THR A 232 -2.98 15.75 21.45
CA THR A 232 -2.44 15.12 22.66
C THR A 232 -3.02 13.72 22.78
N ALA A 233 -2.17 12.71 22.75
CA ALA A 233 -2.59 11.31 22.86
C ALA A 233 -1.54 10.48 23.62
N THR A 234 -2.00 9.41 24.25
CA THR A 234 -1.14 8.46 24.97
C THR A 234 -1.54 7.03 24.64
N THR A 235 -0.59 6.10 24.78
CA THR A 235 -0.84 4.65 24.70
C THR A 235 -0.79 4.02 26.07
N PRO A 236 -1.48 2.90 26.33
CA PRO A 236 -1.26 2.10 27.53
C PRO A 236 0.10 1.40 27.45
N GLY A 237 0.91 1.51 28.49
CA GLY A 237 2.21 0.84 28.59
C GLY A 237 3.31 1.44 27.70
N VAL A 238 4.14 0.58 27.09
CA VAL A 238 5.36 0.96 26.35
C VAL A 238 5.14 1.28 24.85
N GLY A 239 3.91 1.51 24.43
CA GLY A 239 3.60 1.93 23.05
C GLY A 239 3.99 3.38 22.77
N THR A 240 4.02 3.74 21.49
CA THR A 240 4.24 5.11 21.02
C THR A 240 3.02 5.64 20.28
N VAL A 241 2.93 6.96 20.14
CA VAL A 241 1.89 7.64 19.35
C VAL A 241 2.53 8.26 18.12
N GLU A 242 1.91 8.07 16.97
CA GLU A 242 2.27 8.75 15.74
C GLU A 242 1.09 9.58 15.25
N VAL A 243 1.37 10.82 14.88
CA VAL A 243 0.38 11.75 14.33
C VAL A 243 0.76 12.06 12.89
N TRP A 244 -0.20 11.92 11.97
CA TRP A 244 0.04 12.09 10.55
C TRP A 244 -1.01 13.01 9.92
N TYR A 245 -0.56 14.03 9.22
CA TYR A 245 -1.41 14.93 8.45
C TYR A 245 -0.80 15.11 7.05
N LYS A 246 -1.56 14.80 6.00
CA LYS A 246 -1.11 14.90 4.60
C LYS A 246 0.25 14.24 4.32
N GLY A 247 0.49 13.07 4.89
CA GLY A 247 1.74 12.33 4.71
C GLY A 247 2.93 12.86 5.52
N VAL A 248 2.75 13.92 6.31
CA VAL A 248 3.78 14.48 7.21
C VAL A 248 3.55 13.96 8.62
N LYS A 249 4.61 13.50 9.26
CA LYS A 249 4.60 13.06 10.66
C LYS A 249 4.84 14.23 11.60
N TYR A 250 4.00 14.34 12.63
CA TYR A 250 4.06 15.34 13.69
C TYR A 250 4.30 14.66 15.05
N GLY A 251 4.93 15.37 15.96
CA GLY A 251 4.97 14.97 17.38
C GLY A 251 3.63 15.28 18.09
N THR A 252 3.37 14.59 19.21
CA THR A 252 2.27 14.95 20.08
C THR A 252 2.51 16.35 20.69
N GLY A 253 1.54 17.23 20.55
CA GLY A 253 1.63 18.63 20.97
C GLY A 253 2.13 19.60 19.90
N ASP A 254 2.65 19.11 18.78
CA ASP A 254 3.05 19.97 17.67
C ASP A 254 1.83 20.70 17.07
N THR A 255 2.03 21.92 16.60
CA THR A 255 1.02 22.66 15.88
C THR A 255 0.89 22.16 14.46
N ILE A 256 -0.33 21.79 14.08
CA ILE A 256 -0.68 21.29 12.75
C ILE A 256 -1.53 22.36 12.07
N VAL A 257 -1.01 22.90 10.98
CA VAL A 257 -1.73 23.89 10.15
C VAL A 257 -2.75 23.13 9.31
N ILE A 258 -4.04 23.28 9.66
CA ILE A 258 -5.14 22.63 8.95
C ILE A 258 -5.60 23.51 7.79
N ASP A 259 -5.77 22.91 6.62
CA ASP A 259 -6.30 23.60 5.45
C ASP A 259 -7.79 23.90 5.61
N SER A 260 -8.28 24.91 4.90
CA SER A 260 -9.71 25.22 4.84
C SER A 260 -10.51 24.06 4.24
N GLY A 261 -11.69 23.81 4.79
CA GLY A 261 -12.55 22.70 4.40
C GLY A 261 -12.26 21.41 5.15
N GLU A 262 -12.62 20.29 4.54
CA GLU A 262 -12.49 18.96 5.14
C GLU A 262 -11.12 18.34 4.85
N SER A 263 -10.48 17.82 5.88
CA SER A 263 -9.20 17.09 5.77
C SER A 263 -9.14 15.97 6.79
N LYS A 264 -8.24 15.01 6.57
CA LYS A 264 -8.05 13.84 7.45
C LYS A 264 -6.77 13.94 8.24
N LEU A 265 -6.88 13.75 9.54
CA LEU A 265 -5.80 13.62 10.49
C LEU A 265 -5.79 12.18 11.03
N ASN A 266 -4.67 11.52 10.96
CA ASN A 266 -4.53 10.14 11.43
C ASN A 266 -3.63 10.07 12.66
N VAL A 267 -4.09 9.40 13.70
CA VAL A 267 -3.36 9.19 14.95
C VAL A 267 -3.23 7.69 15.18
N ALA A 268 -2.02 7.18 15.21
CA ALA A 268 -1.76 5.75 15.38
C ALA A 268 -1.21 5.45 16.78
N ALA A 269 -1.81 4.48 17.43
CA ALA A 269 -1.22 3.80 18.60
C ALA A 269 -0.30 2.69 18.08
N VAL A 270 1.00 2.77 18.35
CA VAL A 270 2.00 1.81 17.88
C VAL A 270 2.52 1.00 19.04
N ALA A 271 2.34 -0.32 19.00
CA ALA A 271 2.89 -1.24 20.00
C ALA A 271 4.40 -1.44 19.80
N ALA A 272 5.09 -1.93 20.83
CA ALA A 272 6.52 -2.28 20.74
C ALA A 272 6.82 -3.33 19.66
N SER A 273 5.85 -4.15 19.25
CA SER A 273 5.94 -5.10 18.14
C SER A 273 5.90 -4.43 16.77
N GLY A 274 5.66 -3.11 16.69
CA GLY A 274 5.46 -2.35 15.45
C GLY A 274 4.05 -2.46 14.86
N SER A 275 3.12 -3.23 15.46
CA SER A 275 1.73 -3.20 15.04
C SER A 275 1.08 -1.87 15.43
N ALA A 276 0.18 -1.36 14.57
CA ALA A 276 -0.47 -0.08 14.77
C ALA A 276 -2.00 -0.19 14.74
N GLY A 277 -2.64 0.65 15.56
CA GLY A 277 -4.09 0.85 15.53
C GLY A 277 -4.41 2.32 15.27
N THR A 278 -4.95 2.62 14.10
CA THR A 278 -5.16 3.99 13.61
C THR A 278 -6.53 4.54 13.97
N TYR A 279 -6.55 5.79 14.36
CA TYR A 279 -7.73 6.63 14.59
C TYR A 279 -7.73 7.72 13.52
N THR A 280 -8.79 7.79 12.74
CA THR A 280 -8.96 8.82 11.70
C THR A 280 -9.89 9.91 12.21
N ILE A 281 -9.44 11.15 12.14
CA ILE A 281 -10.22 12.32 12.55
C ILE A 281 -10.47 13.14 11.29
N THR A 282 -11.73 13.26 10.88
CA THR A 282 -12.12 14.18 9.83
C THR A 282 -12.25 15.58 10.44
N VAL A 283 -11.32 16.47 10.10
CA VAL A 283 -11.29 17.84 10.59
C VAL A 283 -11.87 18.76 9.54
N THR A 284 -12.89 19.55 9.93
CA THR A 284 -13.45 20.62 9.11
C THR A 284 -12.98 21.95 9.68
N LYS A 285 -12.24 22.74 8.88
CA LYS A 285 -11.83 24.11 9.24
C LYS A 285 -12.79 25.11 8.64
N GLU A 286 -13.47 25.90 9.51
CA GLU A 286 -14.34 27.01 9.17
C GLU A 286 -13.57 28.30 8.87
#